data_2f83adaa0b4ced6bedef12008f5bced9
#
_entry.id   2f83adaa0b4ced6bedef12008f5bced9
#
_cell.length_a   1.000
_cell.length_b   1.000
_cell.length_c   1.000
_cell.angle_alpha   90.00
_cell.angle_beta   90.00
_cell.angle_gamma   90.00
#
_symmetry.space_group_name_H-M   'P 1'
#
loop_
_entity.id
_entity.type
_entity.pdbx_description
1 polymer ?
#
loop_
_entity_poly.entity_id
_entity_poly.type
_entity_poly.pdbx_seq_one_letter_code
_entity_poly.pdbx_strand_id
1 'polypeptide(L)'
;MKFNKIYVEITNICNLNCSFCSKDNLKKKEMSLQEFDKVLSKIRQYTDTIYLHVKGEPLLHSKLEEILTLTKKYKVNVRITTNGTLLKEKLNTLQKYDNIRQINVSLHSENNKANYFEDVFSTCTTLSKNIPIVYRIWLLDNYNLDKLSTTIVDKIISYYKLDNSFKQKVLDNKNIKIADNIYLDKDNKFNWPDNLENNLKETGTCLGTRSHIGILVDGTIIPCCLDSKGLLKLGNIFTDDLDEIFKSKKFLDIHNGFLNNKLTNNLCKNCSFRNLKFK
;
A
#
# COMPACT_ATOMS: atom_id res chain seq x y z
N MET A 1 -18.16 -11.86 7.64
CA MET A 1 -17.32 -11.49 6.47
C MET A 1 -15.87 -11.68 6.81
N LYS A 2 -14.99 -12.02 5.86
CA LYS A 2 -13.53 -12.12 6.05
C LYS A 2 -12.83 -11.39 4.93
N PHE A 3 -11.76 -10.68 5.24
CA PHE A 3 -10.90 -9.99 4.27
C PHE A 3 -9.51 -10.62 4.25
N ASN A 4 -8.91 -10.71 3.07
CA ASN A 4 -7.53 -11.17 2.94
C ASN A 4 -6.55 -10.17 3.59
N LYS A 5 -6.93 -8.90 3.65
CA LYS A 5 -6.18 -7.81 4.26
C LYS A 5 -7.07 -6.61 4.57
N ILE A 6 -6.66 -5.81 5.55
CA ILE A 6 -7.23 -4.48 5.79
C ILE A 6 -6.08 -3.45 5.75
N TYR A 7 -6.29 -2.34 5.04
CA TYR A 7 -5.36 -1.21 5.08
C TYR A 7 -5.70 -0.36 6.30
N VAL A 8 -4.72 -0.03 7.11
CA VAL A 8 -4.85 0.85 8.26
C VAL A 8 -3.84 1.98 8.13
N GLU A 9 -4.32 3.17 7.84
CA GLU A 9 -3.48 4.35 7.75
C GLU A 9 -3.10 4.82 9.15
N ILE A 10 -1.93 4.39 9.63
CA ILE A 10 -1.44 4.78 10.96
C ILE A 10 -0.98 6.25 10.99
N THR A 11 -0.63 6.81 9.84
CA THR A 11 -0.31 8.23 9.66
C THR A 11 -0.58 8.65 8.21
N ASN A 12 -1.07 9.87 8.00
CA ASN A 12 -1.15 10.52 6.69
C ASN A 12 -0.01 11.52 6.46
N ILE A 13 0.97 11.58 7.39
CA ILE A 13 2.17 12.40 7.27
C ILE A 13 3.18 11.67 6.39
N CYS A 14 3.79 12.38 5.45
CA CYS A 14 4.88 11.86 4.61
C CYS A 14 5.99 12.90 4.57
N ASN A 15 7.24 12.44 4.57
CA ASN A 15 8.42 13.28 4.41
C ASN A 15 8.77 13.59 2.94
N LEU A 16 7.97 13.08 1.98
CA LEU A 16 8.08 13.34 0.55
C LEU A 16 6.80 13.99 0.02
N ASN A 17 6.92 14.62 -1.15
CA ASN A 17 5.80 15.25 -1.85
C ASN A 17 5.78 14.86 -3.34
N CYS A 18 5.83 13.55 -3.61
CA CYS A 18 5.89 13.00 -4.95
C CYS A 18 4.76 13.52 -5.85
N SER A 19 5.08 13.85 -7.11
CA SER A 19 4.14 14.44 -8.07
C SER A 19 2.97 13.51 -8.43
N PHE A 20 3.22 12.21 -8.42
CA PHE A 20 2.23 11.17 -8.74
C PHE A 20 1.30 10.80 -7.57
N CYS A 21 1.59 11.28 -6.35
CA CYS A 21 0.77 10.97 -5.18
C CYS A 21 -0.52 11.80 -5.19
N SER A 22 -1.65 11.20 -4.75
CA SER A 22 -2.90 11.94 -4.56
C SER A 22 -2.69 13.11 -3.60
N LYS A 23 -3.06 14.31 -4.04
CA LYS A 23 -2.97 15.53 -3.23
C LYS A 23 -4.28 15.73 -2.46
N ASP A 24 -4.17 16.13 -1.21
CA ASP A 24 -5.30 16.48 -0.36
C ASP A 24 -4.91 17.59 0.62
N ASN A 25 -5.93 18.20 1.22
CA ASN A 25 -5.82 19.20 2.27
C ASN A 25 -6.26 18.62 3.63
N LEU A 26 -6.22 17.30 3.80
CA LEU A 26 -6.59 16.66 5.05
C LEU A 26 -5.62 17.06 6.17
N LYS A 27 -6.16 17.23 7.37
CA LYS A 27 -5.36 17.52 8.56
C LYS A 27 -4.32 16.43 8.77
N LYS A 28 -3.06 16.80 8.90
CA LYS A 28 -1.97 15.87 9.19
C LYS A 28 -2.14 15.29 10.58
N LYS A 29 -2.07 13.94 10.68
CA LYS A 29 -2.33 13.21 11.92
C LYS A 29 -1.52 11.91 11.96
N GLU A 30 -1.14 11.51 13.15
CA GLU A 30 -0.78 10.13 13.49
C GLU A 30 -1.91 9.51 14.30
N MET A 31 -2.21 8.23 14.08
CA MET A 31 -3.16 7.47 14.88
C MET A 31 -2.53 7.20 16.25
N SER A 32 -3.20 7.57 17.34
CA SER A 32 -2.71 7.28 18.69
C SER A 32 -2.71 5.77 18.97
N LEU A 33 -1.93 5.34 19.96
CA LEU A 33 -1.89 3.93 20.36
C LEU A 33 -3.25 3.42 20.83
N GLN A 34 -4.04 4.27 21.51
CA GLN A 34 -5.40 3.93 21.95
C GLN A 34 -6.34 3.76 20.76
N GLU A 35 -6.25 4.65 19.76
CA GLU A 35 -7.02 4.53 18.52
C GLU A 35 -6.64 3.26 17.77
N PHE A 36 -5.33 2.96 17.65
CA PHE A 36 -4.86 1.78 16.95
C PHE A 36 -5.23 0.47 17.69
N ASP A 37 -5.13 0.41 19.02
CA ASP A 37 -5.60 -0.71 19.84
C ASP A 37 -7.10 -0.98 19.61
N LYS A 38 -7.92 0.10 19.59
CA LYS A 38 -9.35 0.01 19.25
C LYS A 38 -9.59 -0.49 17.83
N VAL A 39 -8.79 -0.06 16.85
CA VAL A 39 -8.86 -0.59 15.48
C VAL A 39 -8.57 -2.09 15.48
N LEU A 40 -7.45 -2.53 16.07
CA LEU A 40 -7.06 -3.93 16.09
C LEU A 40 -8.08 -4.83 16.78
N SER A 41 -8.63 -4.39 17.91
CA SER A 41 -9.65 -5.15 18.67
C SER A 41 -10.89 -5.42 17.82
N LYS A 42 -11.31 -4.45 16.99
CA LYS A 42 -12.49 -4.59 16.12
C LYS A 42 -12.21 -5.40 14.85
N ILE A 43 -11.04 -5.22 14.21
CA ILE A 43 -10.76 -5.84 12.91
C ILE A 43 -10.20 -7.25 12.99
N ARG A 44 -9.67 -7.70 14.15
CA ARG A 44 -9.01 -9.00 14.31
C ARG A 44 -9.88 -10.20 13.89
N GLN A 45 -11.19 -10.09 14.10
CA GLN A 45 -12.12 -11.14 13.67
C GLN A 45 -12.35 -11.17 12.15
N TYR A 46 -11.99 -10.12 11.41
CA TYR A 46 -12.24 -9.98 9.97
C TYR A 46 -10.99 -10.18 9.11
N THR A 47 -9.80 -10.07 9.68
CA THR A 47 -8.54 -10.29 8.94
C THR A 47 -7.41 -10.74 9.87
N ASP A 48 -6.47 -11.49 9.31
CA ASP A 48 -5.19 -11.84 9.95
C ASP A 48 -4.03 -10.99 9.43
N THR A 49 -4.27 -10.09 8.46
CA THR A 49 -3.21 -9.31 7.82
C THR A 49 -3.63 -7.86 7.63
N ILE A 50 -2.77 -6.93 8.05
CA ILE A 50 -2.95 -5.51 7.83
C ILE A 50 -1.79 -4.91 7.03
N TYR A 51 -2.10 -3.84 6.29
CA TYR A 51 -1.12 -2.94 5.67
C TYR A 51 -1.13 -1.63 6.43
N LEU A 52 0.03 -1.15 6.90
CA LEU A 52 0.12 0.05 7.75
C LEU A 52 0.04 1.38 6.99
N HIS A 53 -0.60 1.39 5.83
CA HIS A 53 -0.75 2.60 5.01
C HIS A 53 -2.05 2.60 4.21
N VAL A 54 -2.54 3.77 3.91
CA VAL A 54 -3.34 4.15 2.75
C VAL A 54 -2.54 5.19 1.99
N LYS A 55 -2.20 6.31 2.66
CA LYS A 55 -1.20 7.31 2.29
C LYS A 55 -0.16 7.45 3.42
N GLY A 56 0.62 8.54 3.37
CA GLY A 56 1.67 8.81 4.35
C GLY A 56 2.89 7.88 4.22
N GLU A 57 3.81 8.01 5.16
CA GLU A 57 4.98 7.16 5.30
C GLU A 57 4.93 6.47 6.67
N PRO A 58 4.63 5.16 6.74
CA PRO A 58 4.43 4.47 8.01
C PRO A 58 5.68 4.46 8.90
N LEU A 59 6.89 4.47 8.31
CA LEU A 59 8.13 4.52 9.08
C LEU A 59 8.38 5.87 9.77
N LEU A 60 7.60 6.89 9.42
CA LEU A 60 7.65 8.21 10.05
C LEU A 60 6.86 8.27 11.37
N HIS A 61 5.95 7.31 11.60
CA HIS A 61 5.10 7.30 12.80
C HIS A 61 5.93 7.33 14.08
N SER A 62 5.67 8.30 14.95
CA SER A 62 6.47 8.55 16.15
C SER A 62 6.51 7.37 17.14
N LYS A 63 5.45 6.53 17.14
CA LYS A 63 5.26 5.35 17.99
C LYS A 63 5.27 4.04 17.19
N LEU A 64 6.10 3.95 16.12
CA LEU A 64 6.12 2.78 15.25
C LEU A 64 6.39 1.47 16.00
N GLU A 65 7.30 1.48 16.97
CA GLU A 65 7.67 0.28 17.73
C GLU A 65 6.50 -0.22 18.59
N GLU A 66 5.79 0.68 19.24
CA GLU A 66 4.60 0.36 20.03
C GLU A 66 3.42 -0.09 19.13
N ILE A 67 3.26 0.49 17.95
CA ILE A 67 2.30 0.03 16.92
C ILE A 67 2.60 -1.44 16.55
N LEU A 68 3.85 -1.76 16.25
CA LEU A 68 4.26 -3.13 15.92
C LEU A 68 4.07 -4.10 17.11
N THR A 69 4.34 -3.64 18.33
CA THR A 69 4.08 -4.43 19.56
C THR A 69 2.60 -4.77 19.70
N LEU A 70 1.71 -3.81 19.45
CA LEU A 70 0.27 -4.05 19.45
C LEU A 70 -0.14 -5.08 18.40
N THR A 71 0.41 -5.01 17.17
CA THR A 71 0.08 -6.02 16.15
C THR A 71 0.48 -7.43 16.55
N LYS A 72 1.61 -7.59 17.25
CA LYS A 72 2.05 -8.87 17.79
C LYS A 72 1.12 -9.36 18.91
N LYS A 73 0.71 -8.49 19.84
CA LYS A 73 -0.28 -8.78 20.89
C LYS A 73 -1.58 -9.33 20.30
N TYR A 74 -2.08 -8.73 19.23
CA TYR A 74 -3.31 -9.15 18.54
C TYR A 74 -3.11 -10.32 17.56
N LYS A 75 -1.90 -10.84 17.41
CA LYS A 75 -1.53 -11.92 16.46
C LYS A 75 -1.93 -11.55 15.02
N VAL A 76 -1.67 -10.33 14.61
CA VAL A 76 -1.95 -9.81 13.27
C VAL A 76 -0.65 -9.69 12.49
N ASN A 77 -0.63 -10.24 11.28
CA ASN A 77 0.48 -10.08 10.34
C ASN A 77 0.50 -8.67 9.75
N VAL A 78 1.70 -8.14 9.58
CA VAL A 78 1.92 -6.78 9.07
C VAL A 78 2.58 -6.81 7.70
N ARG A 79 2.11 -5.96 6.79
CA ARG A 79 2.84 -5.58 5.59
C ARG A 79 3.06 -4.08 5.59
N ILE A 80 4.29 -3.68 5.25
CA ILE A 80 4.70 -2.27 5.23
C ILE A 80 4.93 -1.86 3.77
N THR A 81 4.47 -0.69 3.38
CA THR A 81 4.90 -0.04 2.14
C THR A 81 5.52 1.29 2.51
N THR A 82 6.75 1.51 2.08
CA THR A 82 7.56 2.66 2.44
C THR A 82 8.21 3.29 1.20
N ASN A 83 8.51 4.58 1.28
CA ASN A 83 9.34 5.26 0.31
C ASN A 83 10.84 4.93 0.47
N GLY A 84 11.22 4.21 1.52
CA GLY A 84 12.56 3.72 1.78
C GLY A 84 13.51 4.69 2.46
N THR A 85 13.18 5.97 2.57
CA THR A 85 14.11 7.00 3.08
C THR A 85 14.52 6.81 4.54
N LEU A 86 13.68 6.13 5.34
CA LEU A 86 13.89 5.88 6.77
C LEU A 86 14.26 4.43 7.10
N LEU A 87 14.40 3.54 6.10
CA LEU A 87 14.66 2.12 6.34
C LEU A 87 15.90 1.88 7.19
N LYS A 88 17.02 2.56 6.88
CA LYS A 88 18.27 2.42 7.61
C LYS A 88 18.14 2.79 9.08
N GLU A 89 17.43 3.88 9.38
CA GLU A 89 17.16 4.33 10.75
C GLU A 89 16.25 3.37 11.53
N LYS A 90 15.33 2.72 10.83
CA LYS A 90 14.34 1.80 11.43
C LYS A 90 14.77 0.33 11.38
N LEU A 91 15.96 0.00 10.86
CA LEU A 91 16.45 -1.38 10.72
C LEU A 91 16.28 -2.19 12.01
N ASN A 92 16.83 -1.70 13.13
CA ASN A 92 16.79 -2.39 14.40
C ASN A 92 15.35 -2.62 14.92
N THR A 93 14.46 -1.65 14.71
CA THR A 93 13.05 -1.79 15.06
C THR A 93 12.38 -2.87 14.21
N LEU A 94 12.56 -2.83 12.89
CA LEU A 94 11.91 -3.77 11.98
C LEU A 94 12.35 -5.21 12.19
N GLN A 95 13.61 -5.46 12.55
CA GLN A 95 14.13 -6.80 12.79
C GLN A 95 13.57 -7.50 14.06
N LYS A 96 13.02 -6.74 15.02
CA LYS A 96 12.45 -7.29 16.26
C LYS A 96 11.13 -8.04 16.07
N TYR A 97 10.45 -7.85 14.93
CA TYR A 97 9.05 -8.28 14.75
C TYR A 97 8.91 -9.37 13.68
N ASP A 98 8.72 -10.59 14.11
CA ASP A 98 8.53 -11.79 13.28
C ASP A 98 7.16 -11.86 12.56
N ASN A 99 6.22 -10.99 12.93
CA ASN A 99 4.94 -10.86 12.27
C ASN A 99 4.94 -9.84 11.12
N ILE A 100 6.08 -9.22 10.79
CA ILE A 100 6.25 -8.46 9.54
C ILE A 100 6.46 -9.46 8.42
N ARG A 101 5.45 -9.61 7.56
CA ARG A 101 5.43 -10.62 6.49
C ARG A 101 5.94 -10.13 5.15
N GLN A 102 6.07 -8.81 4.98
CA GLN A 102 6.61 -8.22 3.76
C GLN A 102 6.87 -6.73 3.95
N ILE A 103 7.96 -6.26 3.36
CA ILE A 103 8.23 -4.83 3.18
C ILE A 103 8.28 -4.53 1.69
N ASN A 104 7.44 -3.59 1.25
CA ASN A 104 7.45 -3.06 -0.11
C ASN A 104 8.17 -1.72 -0.10
N VAL A 105 9.15 -1.55 -0.98
CA VAL A 105 9.91 -0.30 -1.10
C VAL A 105 9.61 0.34 -2.45
N SER A 106 9.01 1.52 -2.42
CA SER A 106 8.67 2.29 -3.62
C SER A 106 9.90 3.03 -4.14
N LEU A 107 10.74 2.35 -4.94
CA LEU A 107 12.00 2.90 -5.46
C LEU A 107 11.79 4.08 -6.42
N HIS A 108 10.59 4.24 -6.96
CA HIS A 108 10.15 5.35 -7.82
C HIS A 108 9.76 6.61 -7.02
N SER A 109 9.89 6.61 -5.69
CA SER A 109 9.60 7.78 -4.86
C SER A 109 10.56 8.93 -5.17
N GLU A 110 10.02 10.13 -5.36
CA GLU A 110 10.78 11.34 -5.65
C GLU A 110 11.49 11.82 -4.37
N ASN A 111 12.80 11.55 -4.26
CA ASN A 111 13.62 11.97 -3.13
C ASN A 111 15.01 12.41 -3.60
N ASN A 112 15.65 13.27 -2.81
CA ASN A 112 16.97 13.85 -3.09
C ASN A 112 18.07 13.32 -2.15
N LYS A 113 17.86 12.16 -1.50
CA LYS A 113 18.83 11.58 -0.56
C LYS A 113 20.04 11.02 -1.34
N ALA A 114 21.23 11.56 -1.09
CA ALA A 114 22.44 11.26 -1.89
C ALA A 114 22.76 9.76 -1.98
N ASN A 115 22.71 9.02 -0.87
CA ASN A 115 23.03 7.60 -0.78
C ASN A 115 21.78 6.71 -0.73
N TYR A 116 20.64 7.17 -1.28
CA TYR A 116 19.36 6.50 -1.14
C TYR A 116 19.39 5.02 -1.54
N PHE A 117 19.88 4.70 -2.73
CA PHE A 117 19.89 3.33 -3.21
C PHE A 117 20.83 2.44 -2.41
N GLU A 118 22.01 2.91 -2.04
CA GLU A 118 22.97 2.17 -1.20
C GLU A 118 22.37 1.87 0.18
N ASP A 119 21.81 2.88 0.84
CA ASP A 119 21.15 2.73 2.13
C ASP A 119 19.96 1.77 2.08
N VAL A 120 19.13 1.87 1.03
CA VAL A 120 17.98 0.98 0.85
C VAL A 120 18.43 -0.45 0.58
N PHE A 121 19.35 -0.66 -0.36
CA PHE A 121 19.74 -2.00 -0.76
C PHE A 121 20.50 -2.75 0.34
N SER A 122 21.44 -2.08 1.03
CA SER A 122 22.16 -2.68 2.16
C SER A 122 21.23 -3.04 3.32
N THR A 123 20.30 -2.14 3.65
CA THR A 123 19.31 -2.38 4.70
C THR A 123 18.36 -3.51 4.31
N CYS A 124 17.85 -3.51 3.08
CA CYS A 124 16.96 -4.56 2.59
C CYS A 124 17.65 -5.92 2.50
N THR A 125 18.93 -5.98 2.12
CA THR A 125 19.72 -7.23 2.15
C THR A 125 19.84 -7.77 3.58
N THR A 126 19.99 -6.91 4.57
CA THR A 126 20.00 -7.32 5.98
C THR A 126 18.62 -7.82 6.43
N LEU A 127 17.54 -7.10 6.12
CA LEU A 127 16.17 -7.46 6.47
C LEU A 127 15.69 -8.73 5.76
N SER A 128 16.15 -8.98 4.54
CA SER A 128 15.70 -10.13 3.71
C SER A 128 16.03 -11.49 4.31
N LYS A 129 16.93 -11.56 5.29
CA LYS A 129 17.20 -12.79 6.03
C LYS A 129 15.95 -13.36 6.71
N ASN A 130 15.01 -12.50 7.12
CA ASN A 130 13.79 -12.90 7.84
C ASN A 130 12.49 -12.35 7.22
N ILE A 131 12.57 -11.28 6.42
CA ILE A 131 11.41 -10.56 5.91
C ILE A 131 11.50 -10.46 4.38
N PRO A 132 10.51 -10.97 3.63
CA PRO A 132 10.45 -10.77 2.19
C PRO A 132 10.38 -9.29 1.82
N ILE A 133 11.24 -8.88 0.89
CA ILE A 133 11.35 -7.51 0.37
C ILE A 133 10.84 -7.47 -1.06
N VAL A 134 10.03 -6.48 -1.38
CA VAL A 134 9.57 -6.23 -2.75
C VAL A 134 9.90 -4.79 -3.13
N TYR A 135 10.83 -4.62 -4.04
CA TYR A 135 11.07 -3.34 -4.70
C TYR A 135 9.96 -3.08 -5.70
N ARG A 136 9.45 -1.85 -5.75
CA ARG A 136 8.36 -1.47 -6.65
C ARG A 136 8.79 -0.37 -7.60
N ILE A 137 8.50 -0.60 -8.88
CA ILE A 137 8.57 0.39 -9.95
C ILE A 137 7.17 0.47 -10.59
N TRP A 138 6.33 1.42 -10.13
CA TRP A 138 4.90 1.48 -10.47
C TRP A 138 4.51 2.73 -11.26
N LEU A 139 5.44 3.30 -12.00
CA LEU A 139 5.19 4.50 -12.82
C LEU A 139 5.44 4.26 -14.31
N LEU A 140 5.31 3.02 -14.78
CA LEU A 140 5.59 2.66 -16.16
C LEU A 140 4.44 3.09 -17.09
N ASP A 141 4.79 3.38 -18.34
CA ASP A 141 3.84 3.51 -19.43
C ASP A 141 3.90 2.25 -20.30
N ASN A 142 2.77 1.54 -20.42
CA ASN A 142 2.67 0.27 -21.13
C ASN A 142 3.77 -0.75 -20.74
N TYR A 143 4.15 -0.77 -19.45
CA TYR A 143 5.24 -1.59 -18.90
C TYR A 143 6.63 -1.29 -19.46
N ASN A 144 6.81 -0.23 -20.23
CA ASN A 144 8.11 0.21 -20.74
C ASN A 144 8.91 0.92 -19.65
N LEU A 145 10.23 0.66 -19.64
CA LEU A 145 11.14 1.36 -18.73
C LEU A 145 11.44 2.76 -19.27
N ASP A 146 11.00 3.78 -18.54
CA ASP A 146 11.42 5.16 -18.76
C ASP A 146 12.85 5.41 -18.22
N LYS A 147 13.31 6.65 -18.29
CA LYS A 147 14.66 7.02 -17.81
C LYS A 147 14.83 6.73 -16.31
N LEU A 148 13.83 7.00 -15.48
CA LEU A 148 13.90 6.76 -14.04
C LEU A 148 13.93 5.28 -13.73
N SER A 149 12.99 4.50 -14.26
CA SER A 149 12.91 3.07 -14.03
C SER A 149 14.11 2.32 -14.58
N THR A 150 14.67 2.76 -15.74
CA THR A 150 15.95 2.25 -16.27
C THR A 150 17.08 2.50 -15.29
N THR A 151 17.21 3.71 -14.76
CA THR A 151 18.24 4.04 -13.77
C THR A 151 18.09 3.17 -12.51
N ILE A 152 16.87 2.94 -12.02
CA ILE A 152 16.61 2.08 -10.87
C ILE A 152 17.05 0.64 -11.15
N VAL A 153 16.71 0.10 -12.32
CA VAL A 153 17.12 -1.26 -12.73
C VAL A 153 18.63 -1.37 -12.83
N ASP A 154 19.31 -0.38 -13.43
CA ASP A 154 20.78 -0.37 -13.54
C ASP A 154 21.45 -0.32 -12.15
N LYS A 155 20.90 0.42 -11.19
CA LYS A 155 21.36 0.42 -9.78
C LYS A 155 21.18 -0.94 -9.11
N ILE A 156 20.04 -1.63 -9.36
CA ILE A 156 19.81 -3.00 -8.86
C ILE A 156 20.83 -3.96 -9.44
N ILE A 157 21.04 -3.95 -10.77
CA ILE A 157 22.02 -4.80 -11.45
C ILE A 157 23.40 -4.60 -10.85
N SER A 158 23.85 -3.36 -10.73
CA SER A 158 25.16 -3.01 -10.18
C SER A 158 25.33 -3.49 -8.74
N TYR A 159 24.38 -3.21 -7.87
CA TYR A 159 24.47 -3.54 -6.44
C TYR A 159 24.45 -5.05 -6.19
N TYR A 160 23.52 -5.77 -6.83
CA TYR A 160 23.36 -7.23 -6.65
C TYR A 160 24.25 -8.05 -7.59
N LYS A 161 25.10 -7.41 -8.40
CA LYS A 161 26.03 -8.06 -9.35
C LYS A 161 25.30 -9.03 -10.28
N LEU A 162 24.15 -8.60 -10.80
CA LEU A 162 23.34 -9.39 -11.73
C LEU A 162 23.93 -9.30 -13.15
N ASP A 163 23.70 -10.33 -13.95
CA ASP A 163 24.12 -10.32 -15.35
C ASP A 163 23.25 -9.40 -16.22
N ASN A 164 23.73 -9.04 -17.40
CA ASN A 164 23.05 -8.12 -18.31
C ASN A 164 21.68 -8.65 -18.81
N SER A 165 21.43 -9.97 -18.76
CA SER A 165 20.14 -10.56 -19.12
C SER A 165 19.03 -10.18 -18.14
N PHE A 166 19.37 -9.70 -16.93
CA PHE A 166 18.39 -9.28 -15.95
C PHE A 166 17.52 -8.13 -16.47
N LYS A 167 18.07 -7.21 -17.26
CA LYS A 167 17.30 -6.12 -17.88
C LYS A 167 16.20 -6.66 -18.79
N GLN A 168 16.51 -7.68 -19.59
CA GLN A 168 15.50 -8.36 -20.42
C GLN A 168 14.46 -9.09 -19.56
N LYS A 169 14.88 -9.79 -18.50
CA LYS A 169 13.93 -10.41 -17.54
C LYS A 169 12.96 -9.38 -16.94
N VAL A 170 13.45 -8.14 -16.67
CA VAL A 170 12.57 -7.05 -16.17
C VAL A 170 11.58 -6.61 -17.25
N LEU A 171 11.95 -6.61 -18.53
CA LEU A 171 11.00 -6.28 -19.60
C LEU A 171 9.92 -7.35 -19.75
N ASP A 172 10.29 -8.62 -19.70
CA ASP A 172 9.39 -9.74 -20.00
C ASP A 172 8.48 -10.13 -18.84
N ASN A 173 8.89 -9.89 -17.59
CA ASN A 173 8.17 -10.36 -16.41
C ASN A 173 7.74 -9.22 -15.50
N LYS A 174 6.63 -9.45 -14.77
CA LYS A 174 6.10 -8.50 -13.79
C LYS A 174 6.77 -8.64 -12.42
N ASN A 175 6.90 -9.87 -11.94
CA ASN A 175 7.50 -10.20 -10.64
C ASN A 175 8.79 -10.96 -10.86
N ILE A 176 9.91 -10.45 -10.38
CA ILE A 176 11.23 -10.98 -10.67
C ILE A 176 12.01 -11.18 -9.37
N LYS A 177 12.60 -12.35 -9.17
CA LYS A 177 13.52 -12.58 -8.06
C LYS A 177 14.87 -11.88 -8.37
N ILE A 178 15.34 -11.06 -7.42
CA ILE A 178 16.65 -10.39 -7.47
C ILE A 178 17.68 -11.19 -6.67
N ALA A 179 17.35 -11.51 -5.42
CA ALA A 179 18.17 -12.25 -4.47
C ALA A 179 17.28 -13.05 -3.53
N ASP A 180 17.83 -13.72 -2.52
CA ASP A 180 17.03 -14.44 -1.55
C ASP A 180 16.11 -13.49 -0.79
N ASN A 181 14.81 -13.80 -0.83
CA ASN A 181 13.71 -12.99 -0.28
C ASN A 181 13.65 -11.55 -0.79
N ILE A 182 14.31 -11.22 -1.92
CA ILE A 182 14.25 -9.91 -2.56
C ILE A 182 13.69 -10.03 -3.97
N TYR A 183 12.65 -9.28 -4.24
CA TYR A 183 11.90 -9.32 -5.50
C TYR A 183 11.73 -7.91 -6.06
N LEU A 184 11.54 -7.82 -7.38
CA LEU A 184 11.09 -6.61 -8.08
C LEU A 184 9.67 -6.83 -8.60
N ASP A 185 8.78 -5.89 -8.31
CA ASP A 185 7.43 -5.79 -8.88
C ASP A 185 7.30 -4.49 -9.68
N LYS A 186 6.87 -4.59 -10.93
CA LYS A 186 6.64 -3.42 -11.79
C LYS A 186 5.18 -3.27 -12.16
N ASP A 187 4.72 -2.03 -12.31
CA ASP A 187 3.35 -1.74 -12.72
C ASP A 187 3.25 -0.43 -13.49
N ASN A 188 2.15 -0.28 -14.21
CA ASN A 188 1.84 0.94 -14.94
C ASN A 188 1.38 2.06 -14.00
N LYS A 189 1.70 3.29 -14.40
CA LYS A 189 1.11 4.50 -13.83
C LYS A 189 -0.42 4.44 -13.98
N PHE A 190 -1.11 4.93 -12.98
CA PHE A 190 -2.56 5.10 -12.99
C PHE A 190 -2.94 6.49 -12.49
N ASN A 191 -4.09 6.98 -12.93
CA ASN A 191 -4.67 8.20 -12.38
C ASN A 191 -5.50 7.86 -11.15
N TRP A 192 -5.33 8.63 -10.10
CA TRP A 192 -6.12 8.48 -8.88
C TRP A 192 -7.59 8.67 -9.20
N PRO A 193 -8.49 7.85 -8.62
CA PRO A 193 -9.92 7.85 -8.99
C PRO A 193 -10.68 9.12 -8.60
N ASP A 194 -10.09 9.97 -7.76
CA ASP A 194 -10.60 11.27 -7.37
C ASP A 194 -10.30 12.40 -8.39
N ASN A 195 -9.47 12.14 -9.39
CA ASN A 195 -9.29 12.99 -10.56
C ASN A 195 -10.41 12.66 -11.56
N LEU A 196 -11.48 13.43 -11.53
CA LEU A 196 -12.66 13.21 -12.37
C LEU A 196 -12.29 13.42 -13.85
N GLU A 197 -12.19 12.33 -14.60
CA GLU A 197 -12.11 12.30 -16.04
C GLU A 197 -13.49 11.97 -16.62
N ASN A 198 -13.79 12.46 -17.82
CA ASN A 198 -15.13 12.30 -18.42
C ASN A 198 -15.44 10.89 -18.97
N ASN A 199 -14.55 9.92 -18.77
CA ASN A 199 -14.71 8.54 -19.26
C ASN A 199 -15.17 7.57 -18.18
N LEU A 200 -16.41 7.76 -17.70
CA LEU A 200 -17.00 6.89 -16.70
C LEU A 200 -17.39 5.54 -17.32
N LYS A 201 -16.88 4.45 -16.74
CA LYS A 201 -17.32 3.08 -17.08
C LYS A 201 -18.46 2.65 -16.17
N GLU A 202 -19.52 2.11 -16.76
CA GLU A 202 -20.68 1.60 -15.99
C GLU A 202 -20.47 0.15 -15.52
N THR A 203 -19.64 -0.62 -16.25
CA THR A 203 -19.39 -2.03 -15.96
C THR A 203 -17.96 -2.28 -15.50
N GLY A 204 -17.78 -3.29 -14.67
CA GLY A 204 -16.48 -3.74 -14.20
C GLY A 204 -16.52 -4.35 -12.80
N THR A 205 -15.47 -5.07 -12.45
CA THR A 205 -15.28 -5.69 -11.13
C THR A 205 -14.06 -5.11 -10.41
N CYS A 206 -13.96 -5.35 -9.11
CA CYS A 206 -12.81 -4.97 -8.29
C CYS A 206 -12.72 -5.85 -7.04
N LEU A 207 -11.56 -5.84 -6.38
CA LEU A 207 -11.36 -6.52 -5.10
C LEU A 207 -11.71 -5.65 -3.88
N GLY A 208 -11.99 -4.37 -4.06
CA GLY A 208 -12.48 -3.49 -2.99
C GLY A 208 -13.77 -4.04 -2.39
N THR A 209 -13.97 -3.90 -1.08
CA THR A 209 -15.07 -4.51 -0.29
C THR A 209 -15.18 -6.04 -0.37
N ARG A 210 -14.56 -6.69 -1.35
CA ARG A 210 -14.59 -8.16 -1.54
C ARG A 210 -13.42 -8.85 -0.83
N SER A 211 -12.20 -8.39 -1.01
CA SER A 211 -10.99 -8.96 -0.40
C SER A 211 -10.29 -8.00 0.56
N HIS A 212 -10.62 -6.74 0.53
CA HIS A 212 -10.04 -5.72 1.40
C HIS A 212 -10.94 -4.50 1.56
N ILE A 213 -10.70 -3.77 2.63
CA ILE A 213 -11.18 -2.41 2.92
C ILE A 213 -10.00 -1.57 3.40
N GLY A 214 -10.22 -0.26 3.59
CA GLY A 214 -9.24 0.63 4.23
C GLY A 214 -9.86 1.37 5.42
N ILE A 215 -8.99 1.80 6.33
CA ILE A 215 -9.31 2.64 7.50
C ILE A 215 -8.32 3.79 7.48
N LEU A 216 -8.83 5.01 7.36
CA LEU A 216 -8.02 6.22 7.38
C LEU A 216 -7.61 6.58 8.82
N VAL A 217 -6.64 7.46 8.96
CA VAL A 217 -6.07 7.87 10.24
C VAL A 217 -7.09 8.48 11.22
N ASP A 218 -8.22 8.98 10.73
CA ASP A 218 -9.35 9.51 11.50
C ASP A 218 -10.44 8.47 11.80
N GLY A 219 -10.17 7.20 11.46
CA GLY A 219 -11.10 6.08 11.63
C GLY A 219 -12.11 5.92 10.50
N THR A 220 -12.12 6.76 9.48
CA THR A 220 -13.02 6.63 8.33
C THR A 220 -12.79 5.31 7.60
N ILE A 221 -13.85 4.51 7.42
CA ILE A 221 -13.81 3.24 6.69
C ILE A 221 -14.11 3.52 5.21
N ILE A 222 -13.24 3.00 4.35
CA ILE A 222 -13.26 3.20 2.89
C ILE A 222 -13.27 1.86 2.15
N PRO A 223 -13.84 1.78 0.93
CA PRO A 223 -13.94 0.52 0.18
C PRO A 223 -12.61 -0.04 -0.31
N CYS A 224 -11.61 0.81 -0.52
CA CYS A 224 -10.26 0.39 -0.95
C CYS A 224 -9.23 1.49 -0.66
N CYS A 225 -7.92 1.12 -0.71
CA CYS A 225 -6.82 2.05 -0.43
C CYS A 225 -6.66 3.20 -1.46
N LEU A 226 -7.36 3.17 -2.59
CA LEU A 226 -7.33 4.25 -3.57
C LEU A 226 -8.35 5.36 -3.27
N ASP A 227 -9.29 5.14 -2.35
CA ASP A 227 -10.16 6.19 -1.82
C ASP A 227 -9.48 6.94 -0.67
N SER A 228 -8.29 7.44 -0.93
CA SER A 228 -7.43 8.05 0.09
C SER A 228 -7.96 9.35 0.70
N LYS A 229 -9.00 9.92 0.12
CA LYS A 229 -9.71 11.11 0.64
C LYS A 229 -11.01 10.78 1.38
N GLY A 230 -11.42 9.50 1.41
CA GLY A 230 -12.66 9.07 2.09
C GLY A 230 -13.93 9.53 1.39
N LEU A 231 -13.90 9.70 0.06
CA LEU A 231 -15.06 10.16 -0.72
C LEU A 231 -16.23 9.17 -0.66
N LEU A 232 -15.94 7.88 -0.53
CA LEU A 232 -16.92 6.81 -0.34
C LEU A 232 -16.97 6.32 1.11
N LYS A 233 -16.88 7.23 2.08
CA LYS A 233 -16.98 6.87 3.50
C LYS A 233 -18.12 5.87 3.74
N LEU A 234 -17.77 4.69 4.28
CA LEU A 234 -18.72 3.62 4.62
C LEU A 234 -19.22 3.73 6.07
N GLY A 235 -18.42 4.32 6.93
CA GLY A 235 -18.66 4.54 8.35
C GLY A 235 -17.38 4.98 9.04
N ASN A 236 -17.32 4.93 10.37
CA ASN A 236 -16.14 5.23 11.15
C ASN A 236 -15.91 4.16 12.22
N ILE A 237 -14.69 3.57 12.27
CA ILE A 237 -14.37 2.46 13.18
C ILE A 237 -14.45 2.85 14.66
N PHE A 238 -14.30 4.13 14.97
CA PHE A 238 -14.34 4.61 16.35
C PHE A 238 -15.75 4.76 16.92
N THR A 239 -16.75 4.98 16.06
CA THR A 239 -18.13 5.24 16.48
C THR A 239 -19.08 4.12 16.10
N ASP A 240 -18.85 3.45 14.97
CA ASP A 240 -19.83 2.56 14.37
C ASP A 240 -19.48 1.09 14.63
N ASP A 241 -20.47 0.21 14.52
CA ASP A 241 -20.31 -1.23 14.53
C ASP A 241 -19.96 -1.72 13.12
N LEU A 242 -18.94 -2.61 13.01
CA LEU A 242 -18.49 -3.12 11.70
C LEU A 242 -19.51 -4.03 11.03
N ASP A 243 -20.24 -4.85 11.80
CA ASP A 243 -21.24 -5.74 11.23
C ASP A 243 -22.41 -4.94 10.65
N GLU A 244 -22.80 -3.84 11.27
CA GLU A 244 -23.82 -2.94 10.75
C GLU A 244 -23.33 -2.20 9.49
N ILE A 245 -22.06 -1.77 9.46
CA ILE A 245 -21.47 -1.20 8.24
C ILE A 245 -21.51 -2.21 7.09
N PHE A 246 -21.13 -3.48 7.32
CA PHE A 246 -21.11 -4.51 6.28
C PHE A 246 -22.52 -4.96 5.82
N LYS A 247 -23.55 -4.71 6.60
CA LYS A 247 -24.96 -4.88 6.22
C LYS A 247 -25.57 -3.63 5.59
N SER A 248 -24.92 -2.48 5.68
CA SER A 248 -25.46 -1.22 5.17
C SER A 248 -25.68 -1.28 3.65
N LYS A 249 -26.74 -0.60 3.20
CA LYS A 249 -27.05 -0.48 1.77
C LYS A 249 -25.85 0.01 0.96
N LYS A 250 -25.13 1.02 1.49
CA LYS A 250 -23.96 1.60 0.81
C LYS A 250 -22.84 0.59 0.59
N PHE A 251 -22.52 -0.22 1.60
CA PHE A 251 -21.52 -1.28 1.48
C PHE A 251 -21.98 -2.37 0.50
N LEU A 252 -23.22 -2.84 0.66
CA LEU A 252 -23.76 -3.92 -0.16
C LEU A 252 -23.92 -3.51 -1.63
N ASP A 253 -24.31 -2.27 -1.90
CA ASP A 253 -24.40 -1.76 -3.29
C ASP A 253 -23.03 -1.83 -4.00
N ILE A 254 -21.94 -1.47 -3.32
CA ILE A 254 -20.59 -1.55 -3.88
C ILE A 254 -20.14 -3.02 -4.01
N HIS A 255 -20.31 -3.80 -2.96
CA HIS A 255 -19.89 -5.20 -2.89
C HIS A 255 -20.59 -6.07 -3.96
N ASN A 256 -21.93 -6.02 -3.99
CA ASN A 256 -22.74 -6.75 -4.95
C ASN A 256 -22.56 -6.20 -6.37
N GLY A 257 -22.35 -4.89 -6.52
CA GLY A 257 -22.01 -4.30 -7.80
C GLY A 257 -20.78 -4.97 -8.40
N PHE A 258 -19.68 -5.10 -7.67
CA PHE A 258 -18.49 -5.79 -8.16
C PHE A 258 -18.69 -7.28 -8.45
N LEU A 259 -19.55 -7.98 -7.68
CA LEU A 259 -19.90 -9.37 -7.96
C LEU A 259 -20.68 -9.51 -9.28
N ASN A 260 -21.50 -8.54 -9.62
CA ASN A 260 -22.36 -8.51 -10.80
C ASN A 260 -21.78 -7.68 -11.96
N ASN A 261 -20.46 -7.42 -11.95
CA ASN A 261 -19.77 -6.65 -12.99
C ASN A 261 -20.38 -5.25 -13.23
N LYS A 262 -20.89 -4.60 -12.16
CA LYS A 262 -21.53 -3.29 -12.21
C LYS A 262 -20.82 -2.30 -11.28
N LEU A 263 -20.59 -1.08 -11.74
CA LEU A 263 -19.98 0.01 -10.97
C LEU A 263 -21.06 0.97 -10.48
N THR A 264 -21.23 1.04 -9.17
CA THR A 264 -22.38 1.70 -8.51
C THR A 264 -22.10 3.13 -8.05
N ASN A 265 -20.84 3.60 -8.18
CA ASN A 265 -20.45 4.94 -7.75
C ASN A 265 -19.39 5.56 -8.68
N ASN A 266 -19.36 6.90 -8.72
CA ASN A 266 -18.50 7.64 -9.65
C ASN A 266 -17.01 7.43 -9.40
N LEU A 267 -16.56 7.27 -8.15
CA LEU A 267 -15.14 7.00 -7.85
C LEU A 267 -14.68 5.70 -8.53
N CYS A 268 -15.45 4.62 -8.41
CA CYS A 268 -15.13 3.34 -9.03
C CYS A 268 -15.28 3.37 -10.55
N LYS A 269 -16.27 4.10 -11.08
CA LYS A 269 -16.45 4.30 -12.53
C LYS A 269 -15.23 5.01 -13.16
N ASN A 270 -14.61 5.93 -12.43
CA ASN A 270 -13.47 6.74 -12.87
C ASN A 270 -12.10 6.10 -12.59
N CYS A 271 -12.03 4.95 -11.92
CA CYS A 271 -10.79 4.35 -11.44
C CYS A 271 -9.97 3.71 -12.58
N SER A 272 -8.89 4.38 -13.02
CA SER A 272 -8.00 3.86 -14.06
C SER A 272 -7.21 2.62 -13.60
N PHE A 273 -6.84 2.52 -12.32
CA PHE A 273 -6.19 1.34 -11.75
C PHE A 273 -7.06 0.07 -11.93
N ARG A 274 -8.36 0.18 -11.69
CA ARG A 274 -9.28 -0.93 -11.93
C ARG A 274 -9.27 -1.35 -13.40
N ASN A 275 -9.28 -0.39 -14.33
CA ASN A 275 -9.23 -0.65 -15.77
C ASN A 275 -7.94 -1.39 -16.19
N LEU A 276 -6.82 -1.17 -15.49
CA LEU A 276 -5.56 -1.85 -15.73
C LEU A 276 -5.53 -3.28 -15.18
N LYS A 277 -6.25 -3.55 -14.09
CA LYS A 277 -6.16 -4.82 -13.34
C LYS A 277 -7.28 -5.81 -13.64
N PHE A 278 -8.45 -5.32 -13.99
CA PHE A 278 -9.66 -6.13 -14.20
C PHE A 278 -10.25 -5.76 -15.56
N LYS A 279 -9.75 -6.42 -16.59
CA LYS A 279 -10.26 -6.29 -17.97
C LYS A 279 -11.52 -7.16 -18.16
#